data_4f7e7e723e7251bd601588c1725e93fc
#
_entry.id   4f7e7e723e7251bd601588c1725e93fc
#
_cell.length_a   1.000
_cell.length_b   1.000
_cell.length_c   1.000
_cell.angle_alpha   90.00
_cell.angle_beta   90.00
_cell.angle_gamma   90.00
#
_symmetry.space_group_name_H-M   'P 1'
#
loop_
_entity.id
_entity.type
_entity.pdbx_description
1 polymer ?
#
loop_
_entity_poly.entity_id
_entity_poly.type
_entity_poly.pdbx_seq_one_letter_code
_entity_poly.pdbx_strand_id
1 'polypeptide(L)'
;MSRPTFEQVFSALFVQLQTASGITTFSRRLKQAKDVQPEESPAMYQVEGEFTAKYTTGIPIAWDMSAVLVVVVVQSDDTVPMSPPLNAAIDGITQALAPAPAFEQQTLGGLVYSAAIDGKVEIFEGAASNTAVAFIPVRILIQGF
;
A
#
# COMPACT_ATOMS: atom_id res chain seq x y z
N MET A 1 19.95 13.10 -15.95
CA MET A 1 19.85 12.05 -14.92
C MET A 1 18.73 11.09 -15.26
N SER A 2 18.99 9.82 -15.11
CA SER A 2 17.97 8.80 -15.31
C SER A 2 17.05 8.73 -14.09
N ARG A 3 15.81 8.37 -14.32
CA ARG A 3 14.88 8.11 -13.23
C ARG A 3 15.31 6.85 -12.44
N PRO A 4 14.80 6.67 -11.22
CA PRO A 4 14.98 5.40 -10.53
C PRO A 4 14.28 4.28 -11.31
N THR A 5 14.76 3.07 -11.17
CA THR A 5 14.09 1.91 -11.77
C THR A 5 12.76 1.67 -11.07
N PHE A 6 11.83 1.01 -11.75
CA PHE A 6 10.55 0.67 -11.14
C PHE A 6 10.75 -0.21 -9.90
N GLU A 7 11.70 -1.13 -9.95
CA GLU A 7 11.96 -1.98 -8.80
C GLU A 7 12.53 -1.18 -7.62
N GLN A 8 13.40 -0.20 -7.87
CA GLN A 8 13.86 0.69 -6.80
C GLN A 8 12.70 1.42 -6.13
N VAL A 9 11.74 1.88 -6.92
CA VAL A 9 10.57 2.60 -6.42
C VAL A 9 9.70 1.70 -5.54
N PHE A 10 9.37 0.50 -6.03
CA PHE A 10 8.50 -0.40 -5.28
C PHE A 10 9.19 -0.99 -4.06
N SER A 11 10.50 -1.21 -4.11
CA SER A 11 11.28 -1.58 -2.92
C SER A 11 11.29 -0.47 -1.87
N ALA A 12 11.46 0.78 -2.30
CA ALA A 12 11.43 1.91 -1.38
C ALA A 12 10.05 2.09 -0.76
N LEU A 13 8.99 1.92 -1.54
CA LEU A 13 7.63 1.93 -1.02
C LEU A 13 7.43 0.86 0.05
N PHE A 14 7.90 -0.34 -0.23
CA PHE A 14 7.76 -1.46 0.71
C PHE A 14 8.53 -1.19 2.02
N VAL A 15 9.74 -0.66 1.94
CA VAL A 15 10.52 -0.29 3.12
C VAL A 15 9.78 0.77 3.94
N GLN A 16 9.23 1.79 3.28
CA GLN A 16 8.46 2.84 3.96
C GLN A 16 7.22 2.27 4.64
N LEU A 17 6.51 1.37 3.97
CA LEU A 17 5.30 0.75 4.51
C LEU A 17 5.59 -0.15 5.71
N GLN A 18 6.78 -0.72 5.80
CA GLN A 18 7.17 -1.54 6.96
C GLN A 18 7.28 -0.73 8.25
N THR A 19 7.23 0.60 8.17
CA THR A 19 7.16 1.44 9.36
C THR A 19 5.75 1.55 9.94
N ALA A 20 4.75 1.01 9.24
CA ALA A 20 3.35 1.07 9.67
C ALA A 20 3.15 0.26 10.95
N SER A 21 2.47 0.86 11.92
CA SER A 21 2.05 0.15 13.13
C SER A 21 0.80 -0.67 12.87
N GLY A 22 0.53 -1.65 13.72
CA GLY A 22 -0.69 -2.45 13.67
C GLY A 22 -0.67 -3.55 12.63
N ILE A 23 0.47 -3.84 12.02
CA ILE A 23 0.61 -4.89 11.00
C ILE A 23 1.70 -5.85 11.43
N THR A 24 1.38 -7.14 11.38
CA THR A 24 2.29 -8.19 11.81
C THR A 24 3.15 -8.70 10.66
N THR A 25 2.57 -8.85 9.47
CA THR A 25 3.23 -9.46 8.31
C THR A 25 3.19 -8.51 7.13
N PHE A 26 4.34 -8.35 6.47
CA PHE A 26 4.47 -7.56 5.24
C PHE A 26 5.05 -8.45 4.15
N SER A 27 4.46 -8.41 2.94
CA SER A 27 4.98 -9.17 1.81
C SER A 27 4.65 -8.47 0.49
N ARG A 28 5.48 -8.70 -0.51
CA ARG A 28 5.20 -8.28 -1.89
C ARG A 28 4.62 -9.42 -2.71
N ARG A 29 4.43 -10.58 -2.11
CA ARG A 29 3.79 -11.73 -2.75
C ARG A 29 2.41 -11.93 -2.15
N LEU A 30 1.37 -11.68 -2.95
CA LEU A 30 -0.02 -11.78 -2.51
C LEU A 30 -0.35 -13.21 -2.09
N LYS A 31 -1.02 -13.30 -0.96
CA LYS A 31 -1.57 -14.55 -0.43
C LYS A 31 -3.08 -14.43 -0.40
N GLN A 32 -3.80 -15.48 -0.76
CA GLN A 32 -5.25 -15.44 -0.69
C GLN A 32 -5.70 -15.29 0.76
N ALA A 33 -6.81 -14.58 0.96
CA ALA A 33 -7.31 -14.32 2.32
C ALA A 33 -7.51 -15.59 3.12
N LYS A 34 -8.02 -16.65 2.48
CA LYS A 34 -8.27 -17.94 3.15
C LYS A 34 -6.98 -18.63 3.60
N ASP A 35 -5.83 -18.28 3.02
CA ASP A 35 -4.55 -18.93 3.32
C ASP A 35 -3.74 -18.17 4.36
N VAL A 36 -4.20 -16.98 4.77
CA VAL A 36 -3.54 -16.20 5.83
C VAL A 36 -3.84 -16.81 7.17
N GLN A 37 -2.80 -17.13 7.92
CA GLN A 37 -2.94 -17.73 9.24
C GLN A 37 -3.20 -16.67 10.31
N PRO A 38 -3.90 -17.01 11.42
CA PRO A 38 -4.16 -16.04 12.49
C PRO A 38 -2.90 -15.39 13.05
N GLU A 39 -1.79 -16.12 13.15
CA GLU A 39 -0.52 -15.57 13.65
C GLU A 39 0.14 -14.59 12.68
N GLU A 40 -0.26 -14.59 11.41
CA GLU A 40 0.22 -13.63 10.40
C GLU A 40 -0.59 -12.33 10.40
N SER A 41 -1.76 -12.34 11.02
CA SER A 41 -2.72 -11.23 10.98
C SER A 41 -2.35 -10.09 11.95
N PRO A 42 -2.58 -8.81 11.60
CA PRO A 42 -2.94 -8.32 10.28
C PRO A 42 -1.77 -8.42 9.30
N ALA A 43 -2.05 -8.84 8.08
CA ALA A 43 -1.05 -8.98 7.03
C ALA A 43 -1.29 -7.93 5.94
N MET A 44 -0.19 -7.35 5.43
CA MET A 44 -0.27 -6.41 4.32
C MET A 44 0.54 -6.93 3.14
N TYR A 45 -0.08 -6.92 1.97
CA TYR A 45 0.56 -7.34 0.72
C TYR A 45 0.61 -6.17 -0.24
N GLN A 46 1.80 -5.86 -0.74
CA GLN A 46 2.00 -4.80 -1.72
C GLN A 46 1.95 -5.42 -3.13
N VAL A 47 0.93 -5.05 -3.89
CA VAL A 47 0.70 -5.56 -5.25
C VAL A 47 0.81 -4.41 -6.23
N GLU A 48 1.59 -4.59 -7.28
CA GLU A 48 1.73 -3.59 -8.33
C GLU A 48 0.47 -3.53 -9.18
N GLY A 49 0.09 -2.31 -9.58
CA GLY A 49 -1.06 -2.07 -10.43
C GLY A 49 -0.66 -1.68 -11.84
N GLU A 50 -1.01 -0.47 -12.26
CA GLU A 50 -0.77 0.02 -13.61
C GLU A 50 0.35 1.04 -13.65
N PHE A 51 1.10 1.06 -14.75
CA PHE A 51 2.15 2.04 -15.03
C PHE A 51 1.75 2.82 -16.26
N THR A 52 1.55 4.13 -16.12
CA THR A 52 1.11 4.99 -17.23
C THR A 52 2.19 6.02 -17.52
N ALA A 53 2.68 6.01 -18.75
CA ALA A 53 3.61 7.02 -19.23
C ALA A 53 2.88 8.34 -19.49
N LYS A 54 3.48 9.45 -19.06
CA LYS A 54 2.93 10.79 -19.26
C LYS A 54 3.78 11.56 -20.26
N TYR A 55 3.12 12.26 -21.16
CA TYR A 55 3.76 13.02 -22.23
C TYR A 55 3.27 14.46 -22.20
N THR A 56 4.15 15.38 -22.62
CA THR A 56 3.78 16.75 -22.91
C THR A 56 4.29 17.07 -24.30
N THR A 57 3.40 17.40 -25.22
CA THR A 57 3.71 17.74 -26.62
C THR A 57 4.61 16.66 -27.26
N GLY A 58 4.27 15.40 -27.05
CA GLY A 58 5.02 14.26 -27.58
C GLY A 58 6.32 13.93 -26.85
N ILE A 59 6.65 14.68 -25.80
CA ILE A 59 7.86 14.46 -25.01
C ILE A 59 7.49 13.67 -23.75
N PRO A 60 8.17 12.54 -23.49
CA PRO A 60 7.93 11.79 -22.25
C PRO A 60 8.48 12.57 -21.05
N ILE A 61 7.65 12.76 -20.01
CA ILE A 61 8.01 13.60 -18.87
C ILE A 61 7.95 12.87 -17.53
N ALA A 62 7.11 11.85 -17.40
CA ALA A 62 6.87 11.24 -16.09
C ALA A 62 6.20 9.88 -16.24
N TRP A 63 6.19 9.16 -15.13
CA TRP A 63 5.39 7.94 -14.97
C TRP A 63 4.41 8.12 -13.83
N ASP A 64 3.17 7.69 -14.07
CA ASP A 64 2.10 7.62 -13.09
C ASP A 64 1.85 6.13 -12.82
N MET A 65 2.15 5.70 -11.61
CA MET A 65 2.10 4.28 -11.26
C MET A 65 1.16 4.06 -10.09
N SER A 66 0.58 2.88 -10.05
CA SER A 66 -0.29 2.49 -8.95
C SER A 66 0.18 1.20 -8.30
N ALA A 67 -0.11 1.09 -7.03
CA ALA A 67 -0.02 -0.15 -6.27
C ALA A 67 -1.29 -0.31 -5.46
N VAL A 68 -1.62 -1.54 -5.11
CA VAL A 68 -2.73 -1.82 -4.21
C VAL A 68 -2.16 -2.53 -2.99
N LEU A 69 -2.47 -2.00 -1.82
CA LEU A 69 -2.10 -2.63 -0.57
C LEU A 69 -3.30 -3.46 -0.11
N VAL A 70 -3.09 -4.75 0.00
CA VAL A 70 -4.14 -5.69 0.43
C VAL A 70 -3.87 -6.01 1.90
N VAL A 71 -4.79 -5.61 2.76
CA VAL A 71 -4.68 -5.86 4.21
C VAL A 71 -5.67 -6.96 4.56
N VAL A 72 -5.18 -8.01 5.21
CA VAL A 72 -6.00 -9.16 5.61
C VAL A 72 -5.95 -9.29 7.12
N VAL A 73 -7.13 -9.31 7.74
CA VAL A 73 -7.30 -9.56 9.16
C VAL A 73 -8.04 -10.89 9.34
N VAL A 74 -7.48 -11.76 10.16
CA VAL A 74 -8.08 -13.05 10.50
C VAL A 74 -8.50 -13.02 11.96
N GLN A 75 -9.76 -13.35 12.23
CA GLN A 75 -10.30 -13.43 13.59
C GLN A 75 -11.02 -14.76 13.77
N SER A 76 -10.44 -15.62 14.60
CA SER A 76 -11.00 -16.95 14.83
C SER A 76 -12.21 -16.95 15.79
N ASP A 77 -12.29 -15.94 16.65
CA ASP A 77 -13.38 -15.77 17.60
C ASP A 77 -14.52 -14.99 16.95
N ASP A 78 -15.64 -15.65 16.67
CA ASP A 78 -16.77 -15.03 15.97
C ASP A 78 -17.54 -14.02 16.81
N THR A 79 -17.21 -13.86 18.10
CA THR A 79 -17.77 -12.82 18.96
C THR A 79 -16.95 -11.54 18.95
N VAL A 80 -15.75 -11.55 18.37
CA VAL A 80 -14.85 -10.40 18.32
C VAL A 80 -14.93 -9.74 16.95
N PRO A 81 -15.21 -8.44 16.87
CA PRO A 81 -15.30 -7.77 15.57
C PRO A 81 -13.93 -7.69 14.88
N MET A 82 -13.94 -7.76 13.55
CA MET A 82 -12.73 -7.69 12.73
C MET A 82 -12.33 -6.25 12.40
N SER A 83 -13.25 -5.28 12.52
CA SER A 83 -12.98 -3.91 12.10
C SER A 83 -11.97 -3.17 12.96
N PRO A 84 -11.90 -3.32 14.30
CA PRO A 84 -10.88 -2.59 15.07
C PRO A 84 -9.44 -2.87 14.63
N PRO A 85 -8.99 -4.14 14.50
CA PRO A 85 -7.63 -4.38 14.01
C PRO A 85 -7.44 -3.96 12.55
N LEU A 86 -8.48 -4.06 11.72
CA LEU A 86 -8.42 -3.62 10.34
C LEU A 86 -8.23 -2.10 10.27
N ASN A 87 -9.01 -1.35 11.04
CA ASN A 87 -8.91 0.11 11.10
C ASN A 87 -7.55 0.55 11.62
N ALA A 88 -7.02 -0.14 12.64
CA ALA A 88 -5.68 0.16 13.16
C ALA A 88 -4.60 -0.06 12.12
N ALA A 89 -4.71 -1.10 11.30
CA ALA A 89 -3.77 -1.37 10.21
C ALA A 89 -3.85 -0.28 9.14
N ILE A 90 -5.05 0.13 8.77
CA ILE A 90 -5.25 1.22 7.79
C ILE A 90 -4.68 2.52 8.31
N ASP A 91 -4.91 2.85 9.58
CA ASP A 91 -4.33 4.04 10.21
C ASP A 91 -2.80 3.99 10.18
N GLY A 92 -2.21 2.83 10.49
CA GLY A 92 -0.76 2.66 10.44
C GLY A 92 -0.19 2.89 9.04
N ILE A 93 -0.86 2.39 8.02
CA ILE A 93 -0.46 2.62 6.62
C ILE A 93 -0.59 4.10 6.26
N THR A 94 -1.68 4.73 6.66
CA THR A 94 -1.90 6.16 6.40
C THR A 94 -0.77 6.99 7.01
N GLN A 95 -0.36 6.68 8.22
CA GLN A 95 0.73 7.38 8.89
C GLN A 95 2.09 7.08 8.25
N ALA A 96 2.32 5.84 7.82
CA ALA A 96 3.56 5.47 7.14
C ALA A 96 3.76 6.25 5.83
N LEU A 97 2.67 6.59 5.15
CA LEU A 97 2.70 7.35 3.90
C LEU A 97 2.48 8.85 4.12
N ALA A 98 2.40 9.31 5.36
CA ALA A 98 2.22 10.73 5.63
C ALA A 98 3.45 11.53 5.17
N PRO A 99 3.22 12.75 4.63
CA PRO A 99 4.33 13.65 4.32
C PRO A 99 5.07 14.06 5.60
N ALA A 100 6.36 14.28 5.47
CA ALA A 100 7.17 14.81 6.57
C ALA A 100 8.13 15.85 6.03
N PRO A 101 7.91 17.16 6.32
CA PRO A 101 6.84 17.75 7.16
C PRO A 101 5.45 17.71 6.51
N ALA A 102 4.42 18.03 7.30
CA ALA A 102 3.02 17.73 7.05
C ALA A 102 2.41 18.35 5.78
N PHE A 103 3.00 19.36 5.17
CA PHE A 103 2.52 19.98 3.93
C PHE A 103 3.42 19.71 2.74
N GLU A 104 4.41 18.85 2.90
CA GLU A 104 5.20 18.32 1.79
C GLU A 104 4.64 16.98 1.36
N GLN A 105 5.18 16.44 0.29
CA GLN A 105 4.75 15.14 -0.22
C GLN A 105 5.64 14.04 0.35
N GLN A 106 5.11 12.82 0.44
CA GLN A 106 5.92 11.65 0.73
C GLN A 106 6.73 11.31 -0.53
N THR A 107 8.04 11.39 -0.44
CA THR A 107 8.94 11.20 -1.59
C THR A 107 9.72 9.90 -1.53
N LEU A 108 9.48 9.05 -0.55
CA LEU A 108 10.22 7.80 -0.34
C LEU A 108 11.73 8.05 -0.28
N GLY A 109 12.14 9.06 0.52
CA GLY A 109 13.55 9.42 0.64
C GLY A 109 14.10 10.21 -0.54
N GLY A 110 13.25 10.90 -1.28
CA GLY A 110 13.65 11.71 -2.45
C GLY A 110 13.66 10.92 -3.75
N LEU A 111 13.21 9.68 -3.75
CA LEU A 111 13.28 8.81 -4.91
C LEU A 111 12.17 9.09 -5.92
N VAL A 112 11.01 9.53 -5.45
CA VAL A 112 9.83 9.83 -6.27
C VAL A 112 9.34 11.24 -6.01
N TYR A 113 8.52 11.75 -6.92
CA TYR A 113 7.87 13.05 -6.71
C TYR A 113 6.82 12.97 -5.60
N SER A 114 5.99 11.92 -5.63
CA SER A 114 5.02 11.69 -4.57
C SER A 114 4.58 10.24 -4.52
N ALA A 115 4.27 9.76 -3.34
CA ALA A 115 3.59 8.50 -3.10
C ALA A 115 2.50 8.77 -2.07
N ALA A 116 1.26 8.44 -2.40
CA ALA A 116 0.11 8.75 -1.55
C ALA A 116 -1.02 7.76 -1.78
N ILE A 117 -1.85 7.61 -0.77
CA ILE A 117 -3.13 6.92 -0.93
C ILE A 117 -4.00 7.81 -1.82
N ASP A 118 -4.51 7.25 -2.91
CA ASP A 118 -5.30 8.00 -3.89
C ASP A 118 -6.43 7.14 -4.38
N GLY A 119 -7.62 7.46 -3.93
CA GLY A 119 -8.82 6.74 -4.29
C GLY A 119 -9.53 6.16 -3.09
N LYS A 120 -10.46 5.26 -3.39
CA LYS A 120 -11.36 4.67 -2.42
C LYS A 120 -10.70 3.46 -1.74
N VAL A 121 -10.71 3.43 -0.41
CA VAL A 121 -10.35 2.23 0.35
C VAL A 121 -11.59 1.35 0.41
N GLU A 122 -11.51 0.17 -0.17
CA GLU A 122 -12.61 -0.78 -0.16
C GLU A 122 -12.41 -1.82 0.94
N ILE A 123 -13.47 -2.10 1.68
CA ILE A 123 -13.42 -3.00 2.83
C ILE A 123 -14.46 -4.09 2.63
N PHE A 124 -14.03 -5.34 2.82
CA PHE A 124 -14.88 -6.52 2.73
C PHE A 124 -14.74 -7.33 4.02
N GLU A 125 -15.68 -7.17 4.93
CA GLU A 125 -15.76 -8.00 6.13
C GLU A 125 -16.43 -9.32 5.77
N GLY A 126 -15.87 -10.43 6.27
CA GLY A 126 -16.39 -11.74 5.96
C GLY A 126 -16.10 -12.22 4.55
N ALA A 127 -15.01 -11.74 3.95
CA ALA A 127 -14.54 -12.20 2.63
C ALA A 127 -14.32 -13.71 2.60
N ALA A 128 -13.90 -14.29 3.71
CA ALA A 128 -14.08 -15.68 4.09
C ALA A 128 -14.67 -15.64 5.51
N SER A 129 -15.16 -16.75 6.03
CA SER A 129 -15.99 -16.77 7.26
C SER A 129 -15.34 -16.07 8.46
N ASN A 130 -14.01 -16.02 8.52
CA ASN A 130 -13.27 -15.43 9.63
C ASN A 130 -12.26 -14.38 9.20
N THR A 131 -12.41 -13.81 7.99
CA THR A 131 -11.46 -12.83 7.44
C THR A 131 -12.14 -11.55 7.02
N ALA A 132 -11.42 -10.44 7.15
CA ALA A 132 -11.75 -9.16 6.55
C ALA A 132 -10.59 -8.70 5.70
N VAL A 133 -10.89 -8.05 4.57
CA VAL A 133 -9.90 -7.60 3.61
C VAL A 133 -10.14 -6.12 3.29
N ALA A 134 -9.07 -5.35 3.21
CA ALA A 134 -9.11 -3.98 2.72
C ALA A 134 -8.18 -3.83 1.52
N PHE A 135 -8.63 -3.08 0.52
CA PHE A 135 -7.83 -2.71 -0.65
C PHE A 135 -7.56 -1.23 -0.60
N ILE A 136 -6.29 -0.85 -0.50
CA ILE A 136 -5.87 0.53 -0.35
C ILE A 136 -5.10 0.94 -1.60
N PRO A 137 -5.65 1.84 -2.44
CA PRO A 137 -4.96 2.28 -3.64
C PRO A 137 -3.86 3.28 -3.31
N VAL A 138 -2.69 3.07 -3.89
CA VAL A 138 -1.55 3.98 -3.75
C VAL A 138 -1.15 4.45 -5.14
N ARG A 139 -0.93 5.75 -5.27
CA ARG A 139 -0.46 6.37 -6.50
C ARG A 139 0.95 6.89 -6.31
N ILE A 140 1.80 6.62 -7.28
CA ILE A 140 3.20 7.04 -7.25
C ILE A 140 3.48 7.81 -8.52
N LEU A 141 4.05 9.00 -8.37
CA LEU A 141 4.48 9.84 -9.48
C LEU A 141 5.99 9.92 -9.51
N ILE A 142 6.58 9.58 -10.66
CA ILE A 142 8.02 9.72 -10.89
C ILE A 142 8.22 10.73 -12.00
N GLN A 143 9.09 11.70 -11.76
CA GLN A 143 9.52 12.61 -12.82
C GLN A 143 10.67 11.98 -13.59
N GLY A 144 10.67 12.23 -14.91
CA GLY A 144 11.64 11.66 -15.82
C GLY A 144 11.17 10.39 -16.48
N PHE A 145 11.90 9.96 -17.46
CA PHE A 145 11.51 8.84 -18.31
C PHE A 145 12.71 7.94 -18.62
#